data_7e32d4882b11c5dcd3a77bd10d15b15b
#
_entry.id   7e32d4882b11c5dcd3a77bd10d15b15b
#
_cell.length_a   1.000
_cell.length_b   1.000
_cell.length_c   1.000
_cell.angle_alpha   90.00
_cell.angle_beta   90.00
_cell.angle_gamma   90.00
#
_symmetry.space_group_name_H-M   'P 1'
#
loop_
_entity.id
_entity.type
_entity.pdbx_description
1 polymer ?
#
loop_
_entity_poly.entity_id
_entity_poly.type
_entity_poly.pdbx_seq_one_letter_code
_entity_poly.pdbx_strand_id
1 'polypeptide(L)'
;MRQAIKAGLLLSGLALWASSGQATPSYEDVRQSFRSSDVQVLDRQGQLIQRVRLDFHQRRGDWVALEQISPALQLAVLMSEDRRFESHGGVDWLSVGSAAWDGVFAGRSRGASTITMQLAGLLDHTLLGGRGGRSVWQKLDQVVAAQSLEDTWTKPQILEAYLNQVAFRGELVGVDAMARTLFQKQAAALDARESAIAAVLLRGPNASALTVERRACLTLQAMGRAQQCQALSHLVPVALRRAGQAPLGQTQLAPHFARWVLEQSPQTEAGDRLHTTLDSRLQRQVQASVRRHLLDLRTARVQDAAVVVLDNHQGQVLAYVGSSGDLSEAAQVDHARSLRQAGSTLKPFLYELAIEKRLLTAASLLQDSPLNLPTGNGLYIPQNYDKQFIGWVSARNALASSLNIPAVRVLTLLGPASLVERLRELGLNLRQDGDFYGYSLALGSADVTLLELTNAYRALANLGQAQAVNVRMDQSMAAFRPVMDPGASWIVGDMLSDRQARVLTFGLDSALSTPFWSAVKTGTSKDMRD
;
A
#
# COMPACT_ATOMS: atom_id res chain seq x y z
N MET A 1 13.29 -21.07 75.02
CA MET A 1 12.03 -21.48 74.34
C MET A 1 11.35 -20.34 73.56
N ARG A 2 12.07 -19.43 72.96
CA ARG A 2 11.50 -18.30 72.14
C ARG A 2 12.15 -18.13 70.72
N GLN A 3 12.96 -19.07 70.29
CA GLN A 3 13.57 -19.04 68.91
C GLN A 3 13.09 -20.17 67.98
N ALA A 4 12.30 -21.12 68.46
CA ALA A 4 11.79 -22.22 67.62
C ALA A 4 10.40 -21.95 66.98
N ILE A 5 9.75 -20.82 67.29
CA ILE A 5 8.39 -20.50 66.80
C ILE A 5 8.42 -19.59 65.54
N LYS A 6 9.59 -18.99 65.18
CA LYS A 6 9.69 -18.13 63.98
C LYS A 6 10.06 -18.85 62.71
N ALA A 7 10.50 -20.10 62.76
CA ALA A 7 10.83 -20.90 61.56
C ALA A 7 9.64 -21.70 60.99
N GLY A 8 8.61 -21.93 61.81
CA GLY A 8 7.42 -22.71 61.41
C GLY A 8 6.33 -21.89 60.68
N LEU A 9 6.38 -20.56 60.76
CA LEU A 9 5.38 -19.67 60.13
C LEU A 9 5.79 -19.17 58.73
N LEU A 10 7.02 -19.44 58.30
CA LEU A 10 7.49 -19.09 56.95
C LEU A 10 7.28 -20.23 55.90
N LEU A 11 7.01 -21.45 56.35
CA LEU A 11 6.75 -22.59 55.48
C LEU A 11 5.25 -22.85 55.23
N SER A 12 4.35 -22.30 56.03
CA SER A 12 2.89 -22.41 55.83
C SER A 12 2.27 -21.26 55.02
N GLY A 13 3.03 -20.22 54.70
CA GLY A 13 2.59 -19.10 53.86
C GLY A 13 2.79 -19.32 52.35
N LEU A 14 3.51 -20.36 51.93
CA LEU A 14 3.82 -20.67 50.54
C LEU A 14 2.78 -21.57 49.83
N ALA A 15 1.77 -22.01 50.52
CA ALA A 15 0.77 -22.95 49.97
C ALA A 15 -0.61 -22.32 49.64
N LEU A 16 -0.76 -21.00 49.70
CA LEU A 16 -2.07 -20.33 49.52
C LEU A 16 -2.06 -19.20 48.47
N TRP A 17 -1.05 -19.20 47.54
CA TRP A 17 -1.06 -18.31 46.37
C TRP A 17 -1.21 -19.11 45.07
N ALA A 18 -2.20 -19.99 45.02
CA ALA A 18 -2.80 -20.48 43.80
C ALA A 18 -3.95 -19.52 43.45
N SER A 19 -3.63 -18.29 43.09
CA SER A 19 -4.62 -17.32 42.66
C SER A 19 -4.43 -16.95 41.23
N SER A 20 -5.45 -17.23 40.43
CA SER A 20 -5.69 -16.79 39.05
C SER A 20 -4.51 -17.02 38.08
N GLY A 21 -4.10 -18.27 37.92
CA GLY A 21 -3.24 -18.66 36.80
C GLY A 21 -4.00 -18.46 35.48
N GLN A 22 -3.78 -17.38 34.79
CA GLN A 22 -4.00 -17.39 33.34
C GLN A 22 -3.10 -18.50 32.81
N ALA A 23 -3.71 -19.52 32.21
CA ALA A 23 -2.97 -20.63 31.63
C ALA A 23 -1.96 -20.04 30.62
N THR A 24 -0.71 -20.48 30.70
CA THR A 24 0.33 -20.10 29.73
C THR A 24 -0.21 -20.37 28.33
N PRO A 25 -0.27 -19.35 27.43
CA PRO A 25 -0.80 -19.57 26.09
C PRO A 25 0.01 -20.64 25.36
N SER A 26 -0.64 -21.45 24.51
CA SER A 26 0.10 -22.39 23.69
C SER A 26 0.97 -21.65 22.67
N TYR A 27 2.05 -22.30 22.21
CA TYR A 27 2.89 -21.75 21.15
C TYR A 27 2.07 -21.42 19.90
N GLU A 28 1.15 -22.29 19.53
CA GLU A 28 0.31 -22.13 18.35
C GLU A 28 -0.64 -20.94 18.49
N ASP A 29 -1.24 -20.73 19.67
CA ASP A 29 -2.09 -19.54 19.93
C ASP A 29 -1.30 -18.25 19.79
N VAL A 30 -0.08 -18.20 20.31
CA VAL A 30 0.81 -17.03 20.20
C VAL A 30 1.16 -16.77 18.75
N ARG A 31 1.47 -17.81 17.98
CA ARG A 31 1.78 -17.69 16.56
C ARG A 31 0.59 -17.24 15.73
N GLN A 32 -0.60 -17.79 15.98
CA GLN A 32 -1.83 -17.42 15.27
C GLN A 32 -2.34 -16.04 15.63
N SER A 33 -2.14 -15.59 16.87
CA SER A 33 -2.51 -14.24 17.31
C SER A 33 -1.52 -13.16 16.87
N PHE A 34 -0.35 -13.54 16.38
CA PHE A 34 0.64 -12.57 15.90
C PHE A 34 0.13 -11.77 14.72
N ARG A 35 0.26 -10.45 14.77
CA ARG A 35 -0.12 -9.55 13.69
C ARG A 35 1.05 -8.65 13.31
N SER A 36 1.31 -8.52 12.01
CA SER A 36 2.26 -7.53 11.51
C SER A 36 1.68 -6.12 11.65
N SER A 37 2.52 -5.09 11.62
CA SER A 37 2.07 -3.68 11.60
C SER A 37 1.51 -3.25 10.25
N ASP A 38 1.72 -4.05 9.22
CA ASP A 38 1.36 -3.74 7.85
C ASP A 38 0.15 -4.56 7.40
N VAL A 39 -0.66 -3.98 6.53
CA VAL A 39 -1.58 -4.71 5.66
C VAL A 39 -0.84 -5.12 4.40
N GLN A 40 -1.04 -6.35 3.97
CA GLN A 40 -0.55 -6.86 2.71
C GLN A 40 -1.63 -6.72 1.63
N VAL A 41 -1.36 -5.89 0.62
CA VAL A 41 -2.23 -5.79 -0.56
C VAL A 41 -1.68 -6.73 -1.62
N LEU A 42 -2.51 -7.68 -2.02
CA LEU A 42 -2.17 -8.76 -2.95
C LEU A 42 -2.87 -8.55 -4.28
N ASP A 43 -2.26 -9.01 -5.37
CA ASP A 43 -2.89 -9.04 -6.67
C ASP A 43 -3.94 -10.16 -6.77
N ARG A 44 -4.57 -10.29 -7.95
CA ARG A 44 -5.59 -11.32 -8.22
C ARG A 44 -5.06 -12.76 -8.14
N GLN A 45 -3.75 -12.99 -8.21
CA GLN A 45 -3.09 -14.29 -8.05
C GLN A 45 -2.53 -14.50 -6.63
N GLY A 46 -2.73 -13.56 -5.71
CA GLY A 46 -2.21 -13.62 -4.34
C GLY A 46 -0.74 -13.19 -4.21
N GLN A 47 -0.15 -12.56 -5.23
CA GLN A 47 1.20 -12.00 -5.16
C GLN A 47 1.19 -10.65 -4.46
N LEU A 48 2.18 -10.40 -3.61
CA LEU A 48 2.31 -9.13 -2.89
C LEU A 48 2.63 -7.99 -3.87
N ILE A 49 1.77 -6.96 -3.88
CA ILE A 49 1.94 -5.74 -4.68
C ILE A 49 2.31 -4.53 -3.83
N GLN A 50 1.86 -4.49 -2.58
CA GLN A 50 2.11 -3.39 -1.67
C GLN A 50 1.98 -3.82 -0.21
N ARG A 51 2.82 -3.24 0.66
CA ARG A 51 2.61 -3.23 2.11
C ARG A 51 2.22 -1.82 2.52
N VAL A 52 1.17 -1.71 3.31
CA VAL A 52 0.72 -0.42 3.85
C VAL A 52 0.72 -0.51 5.37
N ARG A 53 1.50 0.33 6.00
CA ARG A 53 1.60 0.37 7.45
C ARG A 53 0.35 1.00 8.06
N LEU A 54 -0.27 0.31 9.04
CA LEU A 54 -1.40 0.82 9.82
C LEU A 54 -1.02 1.12 11.26
N ASP A 55 -0.16 0.31 11.89
CA ASP A 55 0.34 0.60 13.23
C ASP A 55 1.63 1.43 13.15
N PHE A 56 1.56 2.69 13.59
CA PHE A 56 2.69 3.62 13.61
C PHE A 56 3.45 3.65 14.94
N HIS A 57 2.98 2.94 15.98
CA HIS A 57 3.66 2.86 17.27
C HIS A 57 4.79 1.83 17.25
N GLN A 58 4.59 0.74 16.54
CA GLN A 58 5.60 -0.31 16.35
C GLN A 58 5.69 -0.72 14.89
N ARG A 59 6.87 -1.11 14.48
CA ARG A 59 7.12 -1.71 13.17
C ARG A 59 7.40 -3.19 13.36
N ARG A 60 6.40 -4.00 13.19
CA ARG A 60 6.43 -5.45 13.30
C ARG A 60 6.26 -6.06 11.90
N GLY A 61 7.21 -6.89 11.48
CA GLY A 61 7.17 -7.63 10.22
C GLY A 61 6.31 -8.87 10.27
N ASP A 62 6.57 -9.81 9.36
CA ASP A 62 5.90 -11.11 9.37
C ASP A 62 6.55 -12.03 10.43
N TRP A 63 5.80 -13.07 10.87
CA TRP A 63 6.38 -14.14 11.67
C TRP A 63 7.37 -14.95 10.84
N VAL A 64 8.56 -15.18 11.37
CA VAL A 64 9.63 -15.94 10.72
C VAL A 64 9.86 -17.21 11.51
N ALA A 65 9.73 -18.37 10.85
CA ALA A 65 10.03 -19.65 11.45
C ALA A 65 11.53 -19.78 11.77
N LEU A 66 11.90 -20.51 12.82
CA LEU A 66 13.27 -20.57 13.32
C LEU A 66 14.26 -21.06 12.24
N GLU A 67 13.84 -22.00 11.39
CA GLU A 67 14.63 -22.53 10.27
C GLU A 67 14.93 -21.48 9.20
N GLN A 68 14.10 -20.40 9.15
CA GLN A 68 14.27 -19.26 8.24
C GLN A 68 15.04 -18.11 8.88
N ILE A 69 15.53 -18.27 10.10
CA ILE A 69 16.39 -17.31 10.80
C ILE A 69 17.83 -17.78 10.69
N SER A 70 18.72 -16.86 10.30
CA SER A 70 20.16 -17.15 10.16
C SER A 70 20.70 -17.87 11.40
N PRO A 71 21.39 -19.03 11.25
CA PRO A 71 22.07 -19.70 12.36
C PRO A 71 23.09 -18.80 13.06
N ALA A 72 23.68 -17.84 12.34
CA ALA A 72 24.59 -16.85 12.93
C ALA A 72 23.86 -15.92 13.90
N LEU A 73 22.60 -15.53 13.58
CA LEU A 73 21.79 -14.72 14.49
C LEU A 73 21.36 -15.50 15.73
N GLN A 74 20.89 -16.74 15.56
CA GLN A 74 20.54 -17.60 16.67
C GLN A 74 21.73 -17.73 17.64
N LEU A 75 22.91 -18.08 17.12
CA LEU A 75 24.13 -18.17 17.93
C LEU A 75 24.51 -16.85 18.59
N ALA A 76 24.46 -15.72 17.87
CA ALA A 76 24.80 -14.40 18.41
C ALA A 76 23.88 -14.00 19.58
N VAL A 77 22.58 -14.29 19.46
CA VAL A 77 21.60 -14.01 20.51
C VAL A 77 21.85 -14.90 21.74
N LEU A 78 22.07 -16.20 21.56
CA LEU A 78 22.41 -17.10 22.65
C LEU A 78 23.69 -16.65 23.37
N MET A 79 24.74 -16.31 22.62
CA MET A 79 26.02 -15.84 23.20
C MET A 79 25.89 -14.49 23.91
N SER A 80 24.99 -13.61 23.47
CA SER A 80 24.76 -12.31 24.07
C SER A 80 23.84 -12.37 25.29
N GLU A 81 22.70 -13.07 25.15
CA GLU A 81 21.61 -13.02 26.13
C GLU A 81 21.64 -14.20 27.12
N ASP A 82 21.90 -15.43 26.64
CA ASP A 82 21.70 -16.65 27.43
C ASP A 82 22.59 -17.80 26.95
N ARG A 83 23.82 -17.83 27.38
CA ARG A 83 24.82 -18.82 26.92
C ARG A 83 24.50 -20.26 27.28
N ARG A 84 23.68 -20.46 28.30
CA ARG A 84 23.30 -21.77 28.79
C ARG A 84 21.83 -22.10 28.51
N PHE A 85 21.25 -21.44 27.54
CA PHE A 85 19.84 -21.59 27.16
C PHE A 85 19.39 -23.04 27.05
N GLU A 86 20.20 -23.87 26.39
CA GLU A 86 19.88 -25.30 26.17
C GLU A 86 19.99 -26.18 27.44
N SER A 87 20.58 -25.64 28.53
CA SER A 87 20.92 -26.44 29.71
C SER A 87 20.13 -26.11 30.97
N HIS A 88 19.22 -25.14 30.92
CA HIS A 88 18.38 -24.76 32.07
C HIS A 88 16.88 -24.82 31.72
N GLY A 89 16.03 -25.01 32.73
CA GLY A 89 14.55 -25.01 32.62
C GLY A 89 13.96 -23.63 32.95
N GLY A 90 14.13 -22.65 32.08
CA GLY A 90 13.55 -21.29 32.19
C GLY A 90 14.39 -20.33 33.02
N VAL A 91 15.07 -20.76 34.05
CA VAL A 91 15.91 -19.94 34.93
C VAL A 91 17.29 -20.51 35.06
N ASP A 92 18.32 -19.72 34.81
CA ASP A 92 19.70 -20.08 35.01
C ASP A 92 20.14 -19.79 36.45
N TRP A 93 19.88 -20.75 37.35
CA TRP A 93 20.19 -20.63 38.77
C TRP A 93 21.68 -20.40 39.09
N LEU A 94 22.59 -20.90 38.23
CA LEU A 94 24.01 -20.68 38.38
C LEU A 94 24.38 -19.22 38.05
N SER A 95 23.74 -18.65 37.02
CA SER A 95 23.90 -17.21 36.70
C SER A 95 23.27 -16.32 37.77
N VAL A 96 22.13 -16.70 38.33
CA VAL A 96 21.49 -15.98 39.45
C VAL A 96 22.42 -15.98 40.68
N GLY A 97 22.98 -17.13 41.05
CA GLY A 97 23.91 -17.24 42.18
C GLY A 97 25.19 -16.40 41.95
N SER A 98 25.78 -16.43 40.76
CA SER A 98 26.97 -15.63 40.43
C SER A 98 26.66 -14.12 40.40
N ALA A 99 25.51 -13.71 39.88
CA ALA A 99 25.09 -12.30 39.87
C ALA A 99 24.81 -11.75 41.28
N ALA A 100 24.24 -12.57 42.16
CA ALA A 100 24.04 -12.22 43.57
C ALA A 100 25.39 -12.03 44.28
N TRP A 101 26.35 -12.90 44.04
CA TRP A 101 27.70 -12.81 44.58
C TRP A 101 28.44 -11.57 44.06
N ASP A 102 28.43 -11.33 42.75
CA ASP A 102 29.06 -10.14 42.11
C ASP A 102 28.40 -8.82 42.59
N GLY A 103 27.07 -8.84 42.83
CA GLY A 103 26.32 -7.68 43.33
C GLY A 103 26.75 -7.28 44.76
N VAL A 104 26.99 -8.28 45.60
CA VAL A 104 27.36 -8.07 47.01
C VAL A 104 28.83 -7.67 47.16
N PHE A 105 29.74 -8.26 46.36
CA PHE A 105 31.17 -8.09 46.51
C PHE A 105 31.87 -7.22 45.49
N ALA A 106 31.29 -7.05 44.29
CA ALA A 106 31.96 -6.32 43.21
C ALA A 106 31.20 -5.06 42.70
N GLY A 107 30.00 -4.77 43.23
CA GLY A 107 29.20 -3.61 42.80
C GLY A 107 28.77 -3.60 41.35
N ARG A 108 28.81 -4.76 40.67
CA ARG A 108 28.46 -4.93 39.26
C ARG A 108 27.22 -5.77 39.13
N SER A 109 26.11 -5.20 38.64
CA SER A 109 24.94 -5.97 38.30
C SER A 109 25.13 -6.66 36.95
N ARG A 110 25.39 -7.97 36.94
CA ARG A 110 25.21 -8.81 35.74
C ARG A 110 23.74 -9.15 35.60
N GLY A 111 23.20 -9.05 34.35
CA GLY A 111 21.83 -9.48 34.07
C GLY A 111 21.72 -11.01 34.23
N ALA A 112 20.84 -11.44 35.14
CA ALA A 112 20.54 -12.86 35.34
C ALA A 112 19.24 -13.29 34.65
N SER A 113 18.69 -12.50 33.73
CA SER A 113 17.45 -12.80 33.01
C SER A 113 17.75 -13.67 31.79
N THR A 114 17.07 -14.81 31.70
CA THR A 114 17.15 -15.73 30.57
C THR A 114 16.26 -15.27 29.41
N ILE A 115 16.44 -15.87 28.22
CA ILE A 115 15.57 -15.66 27.06
C ILE A 115 14.12 -16.05 27.40
N THR A 116 13.91 -17.15 28.12
CA THR A 116 12.58 -17.62 28.53
C THR A 116 11.89 -16.62 29.48
N MET A 117 12.63 -16.06 30.45
CA MET A 117 12.10 -15.00 31.33
C MET A 117 11.74 -13.72 30.54
N GLN A 118 12.54 -13.35 29.55
CA GLN A 118 12.24 -12.20 28.69
C GLN A 118 10.98 -12.45 27.85
N LEU A 119 10.85 -13.65 27.26
CA LEU A 119 9.65 -14.04 26.51
C LEU A 119 8.41 -14.04 27.39
N ALA A 120 8.47 -14.60 28.59
CA ALA A 120 7.36 -14.58 29.55
C ALA A 120 6.86 -13.15 29.80
N GLY A 121 7.79 -12.20 29.97
CA GLY A 121 7.44 -10.80 30.10
C GLY A 121 6.86 -10.16 28.84
N LEU A 122 7.19 -10.64 27.63
CA LEU A 122 6.61 -10.14 26.38
C LEU A 122 5.19 -10.69 26.15
N LEU A 123 4.92 -11.91 26.61
CA LEU A 123 3.60 -12.55 26.49
C LEU A 123 2.60 -12.01 27.52
N ASP A 124 3.07 -11.63 28.70
CA ASP A 124 2.26 -11.01 29.75
C ASP A 124 2.78 -9.62 30.09
N HIS A 125 2.09 -8.60 29.57
CA HIS A 125 2.44 -7.19 29.80
C HIS A 125 2.38 -6.77 31.27
N THR A 126 1.70 -7.49 32.15
CA THR A 126 1.67 -7.22 33.59
C THR A 126 3.02 -7.49 34.25
N LEU A 127 3.84 -8.36 33.64
CA LEU A 127 5.20 -8.72 34.07
C LEU A 127 6.26 -7.74 33.58
N LEU A 128 5.91 -6.79 32.68
CA LEU A 128 6.80 -5.73 32.22
C LEU A 128 6.91 -4.65 33.31
N GLY A 129 8.13 -4.30 33.70
CA GLY A 129 8.37 -3.21 34.65
C GLY A 129 7.94 -1.84 34.12
N GLY A 130 7.29 -1.02 34.95
CA GLY A 130 6.99 0.38 34.68
C GLY A 130 8.24 1.27 34.69
N ARG A 131 8.09 2.61 34.50
CA ARG A 131 9.18 3.61 34.49
C ARG A 131 10.10 3.61 35.72
N GLY A 132 9.74 2.94 36.81
CA GLY A 132 10.50 2.83 38.07
C GLY A 132 11.35 1.54 38.21
N GLY A 133 11.41 0.70 37.19
CA GLY A 133 12.07 -0.62 37.28
C GLY A 133 11.11 -1.73 37.73
N ARG A 134 11.59 -3.01 37.76
CA ARG A 134 10.80 -4.17 38.16
C ARG A 134 10.84 -4.36 39.69
N SER A 135 9.69 -4.61 40.33
CA SER A 135 9.66 -5.01 41.72
C SER A 135 10.22 -6.44 41.90
N VAL A 136 10.61 -6.79 43.10
CA VAL A 136 11.08 -8.15 43.42
C VAL A 136 9.98 -9.18 43.14
N TRP A 137 8.75 -8.83 43.38
CA TRP A 137 7.57 -9.67 43.14
C TRP A 137 7.36 -9.94 41.65
N GLN A 138 7.44 -8.92 40.82
CA GLN A 138 7.36 -9.11 39.34
C GLN A 138 8.46 -10.00 38.79
N LYS A 139 9.65 -10.02 39.40
CA LYS A 139 10.72 -10.96 39.03
C LYS A 139 10.41 -12.40 39.42
N LEU A 140 9.77 -12.60 40.59
CA LEU A 140 9.33 -13.93 41.02
C LEU A 140 8.20 -14.45 40.12
N ASP A 141 7.23 -13.64 39.75
CA ASP A 141 6.17 -14.01 38.82
C ASP A 141 6.74 -14.37 37.44
N GLN A 142 7.75 -13.62 36.97
CA GLN A 142 8.48 -13.94 35.75
C GLN A 142 9.22 -15.28 35.79
N VAL A 143 9.78 -15.65 36.95
CA VAL A 143 10.43 -16.97 37.16
C VAL A 143 9.40 -18.09 37.04
N VAL A 144 8.24 -17.96 37.68
CA VAL A 144 7.16 -18.94 37.61
C VAL A 144 6.63 -19.08 36.19
N ALA A 145 6.38 -17.96 35.51
CA ALA A 145 5.92 -17.95 34.12
C ALA A 145 6.96 -18.55 33.15
N ALA A 146 8.25 -18.29 33.37
CA ALA A 146 9.32 -18.88 32.58
C ALA A 146 9.41 -20.42 32.75
N GLN A 147 9.23 -20.93 33.97
CA GLN A 147 9.19 -22.38 34.21
C GLN A 147 7.97 -23.01 33.54
N SER A 148 6.78 -22.39 33.67
CA SER A 148 5.57 -22.88 32.99
C SER A 148 5.69 -22.89 31.45
N LEU A 149 6.42 -21.94 30.85
CA LEU A 149 6.74 -21.96 29.41
C LEU A 149 7.62 -23.16 29.05
N GLU A 150 8.67 -23.43 29.80
CA GLU A 150 9.57 -24.56 29.54
C GLU A 150 8.91 -25.93 29.73
N ASP A 151 7.88 -26.00 30.60
CA ASP A 151 7.10 -27.23 30.78
C ASP A 151 6.21 -27.55 29.58
N THR A 152 5.85 -26.53 28.79
CA THR A 152 4.88 -26.67 27.71
C THR A 152 5.46 -26.42 26.30
N TRP A 153 6.53 -25.64 26.19
CA TRP A 153 7.16 -25.29 24.91
C TRP A 153 8.57 -25.88 24.78
N THR A 154 8.96 -26.23 23.58
CA THR A 154 10.34 -26.65 23.28
C THR A 154 11.28 -25.44 23.17
N LYS A 155 12.58 -25.64 23.41
CA LYS A 155 13.62 -24.61 23.25
C LYS A 155 13.57 -23.90 21.89
N PRO A 156 13.43 -24.61 20.75
CA PRO A 156 13.23 -23.94 19.45
C PRO A 156 12.01 -23.05 19.39
N GLN A 157 10.86 -23.46 19.95
CA GLN A 157 9.63 -22.65 20.00
C GLN A 157 9.81 -21.38 20.82
N ILE A 158 10.49 -21.49 21.98
CA ILE A 158 10.80 -20.33 22.84
C ILE A 158 11.70 -19.34 22.10
N LEU A 159 12.77 -19.81 21.47
CA LEU A 159 13.69 -18.94 20.73
C LEU A 159 13.01 -18.30 19.52
N GLU A 160 12.19 -19.04 18.79
CA GLU A 160 11.42 -18.53 17.66
C GLU A 160 10.49 -17.40 18.09
N ALA A 161 9.65 -17.66 19.10
CA ALA A 161 8.70 -16.66 19.60
C ALA A 161 9.40 -15.42 20.17
N TYR A 162 10.51 -15.61 20.88
CA TYR A 162 11.32 -14.50 21.40
C TYR A 162 11.82 -13.60 20.27
N LEU A 163 12.45 -14.18 19.25
CA LEU A 163 13.00 -13.42 18.11
C LEU A 163 11.93 -12.69 17.29
N ASN A 164 10.71 -13.21 17.25
CA ASN A 164 9.60 -12.56 16.55
C ASN A 164 8.92 -11.45 17.37
N GLN A 165 9.05 -11.43 18.71
CA GLN A 165 8.33 -10.47 19.55
C GLN A 165 9.21 -9.44 20.23
N VAL A 166 10.53 -9.67 20.31
CA VAL A 166 11.43 -8.76 21.01
C VAL A 166 11.66 -7.46 20.24
N ALA A 167 11.75 -6.35 20.99
CA ALA A 167 12.11 -5.05 20.41
C ALA A 167 13.64 -4.95 20.22
N PHE A 168 14.05 -4.49 19.04
CA PHE A 168 15.48 -4.32 18.69
C PHE A 168 15.95 -2.87 18.82
N ARG A 169 15.29 -1.92 18.13
CA ARG A 169 15.66 -0.50 18.18
C ARG A 169 14.51 0.40 17.77
N GLY A 170 14.25 1.45 18.56
CA GLY A 170 13.13 2.35 18.27
C GLY A 170 11.81 1.59 18.19
N GLU A 171 11.17 1.71 17.06
CA GLU A 171 9.88 1.04 16.77
C GLU A 171 10.02 -0.41 16.25
N LEU A 172 11.24 -0.88 15.98
CA LEU A 172 11.47 -2.19 15.36
C LEU A 172 11.21 -3.33 16.33
N VAL A 173 10.21 -4.15 16.04
CA VAL A 173 9.81 -5.34 16.80
C VAL A 173 9.90 -6.57 15.88
N GLY A 174 10.55 -7.60 16.38
CA GLY A 174 10.73 -8.87 15.67
C GLY A 174 11.85 -8.85 14.62
N VAL A 175 12.33 -10.05 14.35
CA VAL A 175 13.49 -10.32 13.50
C VAL A 175 13.29 -9.89 12.04
N ASP A 176 12.08 -10.03 11.48
CA ASP A 176 11.80 -9.64 10.10
C ASP A 176 11.92 -8.12 9.91
N ALA A 177 11.25 -7.34 10.76
CA ALA A 177 11.33 -5.88 10.71
C ALA A 177 12.75 -5.38 10.93
N MET A 178 13.48 -5.98 11.88
CA MET A 178 14.86 -5.64 12.17
C MET A 178 15.78 -5.93 10.97
N ALA A 179 15.73 -7.13 10.39
CA ALA A 179 16.59 -7.54 9.29
C ALA A 179 16.35 -6.68 8.03
N ARG A 180 15.09 -6.47 7.67
CA ARG A 180 14.71 -5.67 6.49
C ARG A 180 15.05 -4.18 6.67
N THR A 181 14.91 -3.64 7.86
CA THR A 181 15.16 -2.21 8.09
C THR A 181 16.66 -1.92 8.26
N LEU A 182 17.34 -2.61 9.17
CA LEU A 182 18.73 -2.29 9.50
C LEU A 182 19.71 -2.79 8.43
N PHE A 183 19.45 -3.97 7.85
CA PHE A 183 20.40 -4.65 6.97
C PHE A 183 19.90 -4.80 5.53
N GLN A 184 18.62 -4.49 5.26
CA GLN A 184 18.01 -4.61 3.93
C GLN A 184 18.08 -6.06 3.38
N LYS A 185 17.92 -7.03 4.29
CA LYS A 185 18.00 -8.47 4.02
C LYS A 185 16.82 -9.21 4.65
N GLN A 186 16.57 -10.40 4.19
CA GLN A 186 15.74 -11.36 4.91
C GLN A 186 16.50 -11.89 6.15
N ALA A 187 15.77 -12.32 7.16
CA ALA A 187 16.36 -12.83 8.41
C ALA A 187 17.32 -14.00 8.19
N ALA A 188 17.05 -14.86 7.19
CA ALA A 188 17.92 -15.98 6.81
C ALA A 188 19.29 -15.55 6.24
N ALA A 189 19.39 -14.33 5.67
CA ALA A 189 20.57 -13.86 4.96
C ALA A 189 21.53 -13.02 5.82
N LEU A 190 21.28 -12.90 7.12
CA LEU A 190 22.14 -12.16 8.03
C LEU A 190 23.47 -12.88 8.25
N ASP A 191 24.58 -12.17 8.06
CA ASP A 191 25.91 -12.67 8.35
C ASP A 191 26.27 -12.55 9.86
N ALA A 192 27.44 -13.04 10.26
CA ALA A 192 27.84 -13.02 11.67
C ALA A 192 28.01 -11.60 12.23
N ARG A 193 28.43 -10.62 11.42
CA ARG A 193 28.63 -9.22 11.84
C ARG A 193 27.29 -8.53 12.08
N GLU A 194 26.36 -8.68 11.14
CA GLU A 194 24.99 -8.18 11.23
C GLU A 194 24.25 -8.81 12.40
N SER A 195 24.43 -10.14 12.59
CA SER A 195 23.88 -10.91 13.70
C SER A 195 24.40 -10.43 15.06
N ALA A 196 25.69 -10.14 15.17
CA ALA A 196 26.28 -9.60 16.40
C ALA A 196 25.76 -8.20 16.72
N ILE A 197 25.58 -7.33 15.70
CA ILE A 197 24.95 -6.01 15.87
C ILE A 197 23.53 -6.16 16.39
N ALA A 198 22.72 -7.02 15.75
CA ALA A 198 21.32 -7.27 16.13
C ALA A 198 21.20 -7.79 17.57
N ALA A 199 22.01 -8.77 17.96
CA ALA A 199 22.00 -9.36 19.31
C ALA A 199 22.32 -8.31 20.40
N VAL A 200 23.23 -7.38 20.13
CA VAL A 200 23.60 -6.30 21.08
C VAL A 200 22.46 -5.29 21.26
N LEU A 201 21.66 -5.05 20.23
CA LEU A 201 20.53 -4.13 20.31
C LEU A 201 19.43 -4.64 21.23
N LEU A 202 19.30 -5.95 21.47
CA LEU A 202 18.36 -6.54 22.45
C LEU A 202 18.65 -6.03 23.86
N ARG A 203 19.92 -5.93 24.26
CA ARG A 203 20.34 -5.42 25.58
C ARG A 203 20.28 -3.92 25.72
N GLY A 204 20.37 -3.20 24.62
CA GLY A 204 20.41 -1.73 24.63
C GLY A 204 19.90 -1.15 23.33
N PRO A 205 18.58 -1.10 23.13
CA PRO A 205 17.99 -0.61 21.88
C PRO A 205 18.47 0.80 21.49
N ASN A 206 18.74 1.65 22.46
CA ASN A 206 19.15 3.05 22.28
C ASN A 206 20.66 3.28 22.48
N ALA A 207 21.46 2.20 22.50
CA ALA A 207 22.92 2.33 22.67
C ALA A 207 23.56 3.14 21.52
N SER A 208 24.60 3.90 21.88
CA SER A 208 25.40 4.67 20.91
C SER A 208 26.16 3.74 19.96
N ALA A 209 26.51 4.22 18.77
CA ALA A 209 27.25 3.45 17.77
C ALA A 209 28.53 2.82 18.35
N LEU A 210 29.29 3.60 19.12
CA LEU A 210 30.53 3.12 19.75
C LEU A 210 30.29 1.98 20.75
N THR A 211 29.20 2.06 21.50
CA THR A 211 28.81 1.01 22.46
C THR A 211 28.36 -0.25 21.73
N VAL A 212 27.58 -0.11 20.64
CA VAL A 212 27.13 -1.23 19.80
C VAL A 212 28.35 -1.90 19.15
N GLU A 213 29.27 -1.13 18.57
CA GLU A 213 30.48 -1.65 17.93
C GLU A 213 31.34 -2.47 18.91
N ARG A 214 31.64 -1.91 20.09
CA ARG A 214 32.44 -2.60 21.12
C ARG A 214 31.76 -3.90 21.58
N ARG A 215 30.45 -3.87 21.85
CA ARG A 215 29.71 -5.05 22.31
C ARG A 215 29.54 -6.09 21.20
N ALA A 216 29.30 -5.67 19.95
CA ALA A 216 29.22 -6.57 18.81
C ALA A 216 30.56 -7.29 18.55
N CYS A 217 31.70 -6.58 18.73
CA CYS A 217 33.01 -7.23 18.65
C CYS A 217 33.20 -8.29 19.74
N LEU A 218 32.78 -8.04 20.99
CA LEU A 218 32.80 -9.06 22.05
C LEU A 218 31.91 -10.26 21.72
N THR A 219 30.76 -10.04 21.09
CA THR A 219 29.89 -11.13 20.64
C THR A 219 30.55 -11.94 19.52
N LEU A 220 31.18 -11.28 18.53
CA LEU A 220 31.95 -11.95 17.47
C LEU A 220 33.11 -12.77 18.04
N GLN A 221 33.83 -12.25 19.04
CA GLN A 221 34.88 -13.00 19.73
C GLN A 221 34.34 -14.27 20.41
N ALA A 222 33.17 -14.15 21.09
CA ALA A 222 32.49 -15.28 21.71
C ALA A 222 32.02 -16.32 20.68
N MET A 223 31.70 -15.89 19.44
CA MET A 223 31.36 -16.76 18.30
C MET A 223 32.61 -17.33 17.58
N GLY A 224 33.84 -17.06 18.05
CA GLY A 224 35.08 -17.49 17.38
C GLY A 224 35.40 -16.72 16.09
N ARG A 225 34.87 -15.50 15.91
CA ARG A 225 35.02 -14.70 14.69
C ARG A 225 35.66 -13.33 14.92
N ALA A 226 36.65 -13.25 15.82
CA ALA A 226 37.31 -12.03 16.23
C ALA A 226 37.89 -11.18 15.07
N GLN A 227 38.36 -11.84 14.00
CA GLN A 227 38.88 -11.17 12.79
C GLN A 227 37.87 -10.28 12.07
N GLN A 228 36.58 -10.48 12.30
CA GLN A 228 35.51 -9.70 11.66
C GLN A 228 35.18 -8.38 12.41
N CYS A 229 35.78 -8.12 13.55
CA CYS A 229 35.55 -6.92 14.34
C CYS A 229 35.86 -5.61 13.58
N GLN A 230 36.88 -5.60 12.73
CA GLN A 230 37.29 -4.39 12.00
C GLN A 230 36.18 -3.83 11.09
N ALA A 231 35.34 -4.70 10.52
CA ALA A 231 34.26 -4.28 9.64
C ALA A 231 33.09 -3.57 10.37
N LEU A 232 33.02 -3.69 11.70
CA LEU A 232 31.92 -3.10 12.49
C LEU A 232 31.94 -1.57 12.49
N SER A 233 33.10 -0.94 12.40
CA SER A 233 33.26 0.52 12.37
C SER A 233 32.49 1.17 11.19
N HIS A 234 32.36 0.46 10.06
CA HIS A 234 31.59 0.91 8.90
C HIS A 234 30.13 0.43 8.94
N LEU A 235 29.88 -0.80 9.38
CA LEU A 235 28.52 -1.40 9.36
C LEU A 235 27.60 -0.79 10.41
N VAL A 236 28.07 -0.57 11.64
CA VAL A 236 27.24 -0.09 12.75
C VAL A 236 26.60 1.28 12.44
N PRO A 237 27.36 2.33 12.01
CA PRO A 237 26.76 3.62 11.70
C PRO A 237 25.72 3.56 10.59
N VAL A 238 25.94 2.70 9.58
CA VAL A 238 24.99 2.50 8.47
C VAL A 238 23.71 1.86 8.97
N ALA A 239 23.81 0.75 9.70
CA ALA A 239 22.66 0.04 10.25
C ALA A 239 21.82 0.95 11.17
N LEU A 240 22.48 1.69 12.09
CA LEU A 240 21.75 2.54 13.03
C LEU A 240 21.05 3.73 12.37
N ARG A 241 21.61 4.30 11.30
CA ARG A 241 20.94 5.36 10.52
C ARG A 241 19.66 4.85 9.83
N ARG A 242 19.64 3.59 9.38
CA ARG A 242 18.49 2.98 8.72
C ARG A 242 17.32 2.69 9.67
N ALA A 243 17.54 2.64 10.97
CA ALA A 243 16.49 2.32 11.96
C ALA A 243 15.24 3.21 11.88
N GLY A 244 15.39 4.48 11.46
CA GLY A 244 14.29 5.43 11.27
C GLY A 244 13.79 5.54 9.82
N GLN A 245 14.31 4.72 8.89
CA GLN A 245 13.95 4.78 7.48
C GLN A 245 12.96 3.66 7.11
N ALA A 246 12.22 3.86 6.02
CA ALA A 246 11.44 2.78 5.44
C ALA A 246 12.36 1.66 4.94
N PRO A 247 12.00 0.37 5.11
CA PRO A 247 12.78 -0.74 4.59
C PRO A 247 12.95 -0.60 3.07
N LEU A 248 14.17 -0.74 2.56
CA LEU A 248 14.38 -0.82 1.12
C LEU A 248 13.86 -2.17 0.59
N GLY A 249 13.37 -2.16 -0.65
CA GLY A 249 12.89 -3.38 -1.32
C GLY A 249 11.48 -3.80 -0.95
N GLN A 250 10.69 -2.96 -0.27
CA GLN A 250 9.25 -3.16 -0.25
C GLN A 250 8.72 -2.99 -1.67
N THR A 251 8.01 -4.02 -2.15
CA THR A 251 7.29 -3.93 -3.42
C THR A 251 6.31 -2.77 -3.33
N GLN A 252 6.55 -1.71 -4.09
CA GLN A 252 5.67 -0.53 -4.19
C GLN A 252 5.10 -0.46 -5.61
N LEU A 253 4.42 -1.54 -6.00
CA LEU A 253 3.93 -1.66 -7.37
C LEU A 253 2.73 -0.76 -7.65
N ALA A 254 1.87 -0.52 -6.65
CA ALA A 254 0.66 0.27 -6.84
C ALA A 254 0.27 1.05 -5.56
N PRO A 255 1.08 2.05 -5.11
CA PRO A 255 0.88 2.71 -3.83
C PRO A 255 -0.45 3.48 -3.73
N HIS A 256 -0.87 4.19 -4.81
CA HIS A 256 -2.14 4.92 -4.84
C HIS A 256 -3.33 3.95 -4.82
N PHE A 257 -3.28 2.88 -5.61
CA PHE A 257 -4.31 1.85 -5.62
C PHE A 257 -4.47 1.19 -4.25
N ALA A 258 -3.37 0.81 -3.61
CA ALA A 258 -3.39 0.19 -2.28
C ALA A 258 -4.02 1.11 -1.23
N ARG A 259 -3.71 2.41 -1.26
CA ARG A 259 -4.33 3.41 -0.39
C ARG A 259 -5.83 3.51 -0.65
N TRP A 260 -6.23 3.58 -1.91
CA TRP A 260 -7.65 3.62 -2.29
C TRP A 260 -8.40 2.36 -1.84
N VAL A 261 -7.85 1.16 -2.02
CA VAL A 261 -8.45 -0.10 -1.54
C VAL A 261 -8.67 -0.07 -0.02
N LEU A 262 -7.71 0.45 0.74
CA LEU A 262 -7.85 0.60 2.19
C LEU A 262 -8.95 1.60 2.57
N GLU A 263 -9.08 2.71 1.87
CA GLU A 263 -10.18 3.67 2.07
C GLU A 263 -11.55 3.02 1.84
N GLN A 264 -11.65 2.06 0.91
CA GLN A 264 -12.86 1.28 0.65
C GLN A 264 -13.07 0.11 1.64
N SER A 265 -12.11 -0.14 2.52
CA SER A 265 -12.10 -1.26 3.45
C SER A 265 -11.81 -0.79 4.89
N PRO A 266 -12.69 0.02 5.49
CA PRO A 266 -12.41 0.68 6.78
C PRO A 266 -12.31 -0.28 7.97
N GLN A 267 -12.71 -1.53 7.82
CA GLN A 267 -12.61 -2.57 8.86
C GLN A 267 -11.29 -3.36 8.79
N THR A 268 -10.38 -2.97 7.89
CA THR A 268 -9.09 -3.65 7.73
C THR A 268 -8.18 -3.34 8.92
N GLU A 269 -7.61 -4.38 9.49
CA GLU A 269 -6.69 -4.29 10.62
C GLU A 269 -5.24 -4.58 10.20
N ALA A 270 -4.31 -4.20 11.05
CA ALA A 270 -2.90 -4.53 10.89
C ALA A 270 -2.73 -6.07 10.88
N GLY A 271 -1.96 -6.58 9.93
CA GLY A 271 -1.78 -8.01 9.70
C GLY A 271 -2.71 -8.63 8.66
N ASP A 272 -3.74 -7.90 8.22
CA ASP A 272 -4.67 -8.40 7.20
C ASP A 272 -4.04 -8.53 5.82
N ARG A 273 -4.67 -9.38 5.01
CA ARG A 273 -4.30 -9.64 3.61
C ARG A 273 -5.48 -9.32 2.70
N LEU A 274 -5.35 -8.27 1.90
CA LEU A 274 -6.39 -7.84 0.97
C LEU A 274 -6.12 -8.39 -0.44
N HIS A 275 -6.95 -9.29 -0.91
CA HIS A 275 -6.92 -9.80 -2.28
C HIS A 275 -7.64 -8.83 -3.22
N THR A 276 -6.90 -8.20 -4.12
CA THR A 276 -7.43 -7.21 -5.05
C THR A 276 -7.60 -7.79 -6.46
N THR A 277 -8.30 -7.04 -7.30
CA THR A 277 -8.53 -7.39 -8.72
C THR A 277 -7.34 -7.05 -9.62
N LEU A 278 -6.33 -6.33 -9.11
CA LEU A 278 -5.19 -5.85 -9.88
C LEU A 278 -4.36 -7.01 -10.43
N ASP A 279 -3.94 -6.92 -11.69
CA ASP A 279 -3.02 -7.84 -12.33
C ASP A 279 -1.60 -7.26 -12.27
N SER A 280 -0.74 -7.86 -11.47
CA SER A 280 0.62 -7.34 -11.25
C SER A 280 1.50 -7.38 -12.51
N ARG A 281 1.22 -8.30 -13.45
CA ARG A 281 1.93 -8.36 -14.72
C ARG A 281 1.54 -7.19 -15.62
N LEU A 282 0.22 -6.96 -15.77
CA LEU A 282 -0.30 -5.83 -16.53
C LEU A 282 0.14 -4.50 -15.90
N GLN A 283 0.07 -4.40 -14.59
CA GLN A 283 0.52 -3.20 -13.85
C GLN A 283 1.97 -2.84 -14.17
N ARG A 284 2.90 -3.82 -14.15
CA ARG A 284 4.31 -3.59 -14.53
C ARG A 284 4.46 -3.16 -15.98
N GLN A 285 3.69 -3.76 -16.90
CA GLN A 285 3.72 -3.37 -18.32
C GLN A 285 3.25 -1.93 -18.52
N VAL A 286 2.15 -1.54 -17.88
CA VAL A 286 1.61 -0.18 -17.94
C VAL A 286 2.60 0.83 -17.36
N GLN A 287 3.20 0.56 -16.19
CA GLN A 287 4.21 1.43 -15.60
C GLN A 287 5.44 1.59 -16.51
N ALA A 288 5.92 0.49 -17.10
CA ALA A 288 7.05 0.55 -18.03
C ALA A 288 6.71 1.36 -19.29
N SER A 289 5.48 1.26 -19.78
CA SER A 289 4.99 2.07 -20.91
C SER A 289 4.93 3.55 -20.57
N VAL A 290 4.30 3.91 -19.42
CA VAL A 290 4.25 5.28 -18.92
C VAL A 290 5.64 5.87 -18.80
N ARG A 291 6.55 5.15 -18.14
CA ARG A 291 7.93 5.62 -17.95
C ARG A 291 8.64 5.88 -19.27
N ARG A 292 8.51 4.99 -20.26
CA ARG A 292 9.10 5.15 -21.58
C ARG A 292 8.60 6.41 -22.27
N HIS A 293 7.27 6.58 -22.35
CA HIS A 293 6.69 7.74 -23.03
C HIS A 293 7.03 9.06 -22.34
N LEU A 294 7.08 9.09 -21.01
CA LEU A 294 7.49 10.30 -20.29
C LEU A 294 8.96 10.65 -20.51
N LEU A 295 9.84 9.66 -20.63
CA LEU A 295 11.23 9.90 -20.99
C LEU A 295 11.38 10.47 -22.40
N ASP A 296 10.57 10.01 -23.34
CA ASP A 296 10.54 10.54 -24.73
C ASP A 296 10.00 11.99 -24.75
N LEU A 297 9.08 12.32 -23.84
CA LEU A 297 8.43 13.63 -23.76
C LEU A 297 9.14 14.63 -22.81
N ARG A 298 10.32 14.31 -22.27
CA ARG A 298 11.07 15.18 -21.34
C ARG A 298 11.30 16.59 -21.88
N THR A 299 11.56 16.72 -23.19
CA THR A 299 11.76 18.02 -23.85
C THR A 299 10.48 18.87 -23.88
N ALA A 300 9.32 18.23 -23.86
CA ALA A 300 8.00 18.89 -23.79
C ALA A 300 7.57 19.22 -22.36
N ARG A 301 8.43 18.99 -21.34
CA ARG A 301 8.16 19.23 -19.92
C ARG A 301 6.96 18.45 -19.37
N VAL A 302 6.64 17.29 -19.94
CA VAL A 302 5.64 16.37 -19.40
C VAL A 302 6.32 15.53 -18.33
N GLN A 303 5.86 15.64 -17.08
CA GLN A 303 6.52 15.03 -15.92
C GLN A 303 5.70 13.91 -15.29
N ASP A 304 4.37 13.89 -15.53
CA ASP A 304 3.51 12.92 -14.89
C ASP A 304 2.44 12.36 -15.85
N ALA A 305 1.94 11.19 -15.51
CA ALA A 305 0.84 10.55 -16.20
C ALA A 305 0.10 9.58 -15.27
N ALA A 306 -1.20 9.43 -15.51
CA ALA A 306 -2.03 8.45 -14.84
C ALA A 306 -2.66 7.50 -15.86
N VAL A 307 -2.83 6.23 -15.47
CA VAL A 307 -3.48 5.21 -16.31
C VAL A 307 -4.39 4.34 -15.45
N VAL A 308 -5.62 4.15 -15.92
CA VAL A 308 -6.59 3.21 -15.34
C VAL A 308 -7.01 2.22 -16.41
N VAL A 309 -6.95 0.93 -16.09
CA VAL A 309 -7.41 -0.16 -16.95
C VAL A 309 -8.49 -0.94 -16.21
N LEU A 310 -9.69 -0.96 -16.78
CA LEU A 310 -10.86 -1.69 -16.26
C LEU A 310 -11.22 -2.86 -17.16
N ASP A 311 -11.65 -3.97 -16.54
CA ASP A 311 -12.33 -5.03 -17.24
C ASP A 311 -13.78 -4.59 -17.59
N ASN A 312 -14.19 -4.77 -18.84
CA ASN A 312 -15.50 -4.31 -19.28
C ASN A 312 -16.65 -5.08 -18.61
N HIS A 313 -16.53 -6.40 -18.45
CA HIS A 313 -17.63 -7.24 -17.96
C HIS A 313 -17.75 -7.21 -16.45
N GLN A 314 -16.65 -7.38 -15.73
CA GLN A 314 -16.65 -7.51 -14.27
C GLN A 314 -16.41 -6.19 -13.53
N GLY A 315 -16.01 -5.12 -14.23
CA GLY A 315 -15.67 -3.84 -13.61
C GLY A 315 -14.43 -3.88 -12.75
N GLN A 316 -13.61 -4.92 -12.89
CA GLN A 316 -12.37 -5.09 -12.13
C GLN A 316 -11.33 -4.09 -12.56
N VAL A 317 -10.61 -3.52 -11.58
CA VAL A 317 -9.41 -2.72 -11.84
C VAL A 317 -8.25 -3.66 -12.11
N LEU A 318 -7.80 -3.71 -13.35
CA LEU A 318 -6.71 -4.58 -13.79
C LEU A 318 -5.34 -3.91 -13.66
N ALA A 319 -5.25 -2.60 -13.91
CA ALA A 319 -4.07 -1.79 -13.66
C ALA A 319 -4.44 -0.38 -13.22
N TYR A 320 -3.61 0.21 -12.37
CA TYR A 320 -3.83 1.52 -11.78
C TYR A 320 -2.50 2.24 -11.54
N VAL A 321 -2.18 3.21 -12.34
CA VAL A 321 -1.03 4.09 -12.20
C VAL A 321 -1.54 5.48 -11.85
N GLY A 322 -1.41 5.89 -10.59
CA GLY A 322 -1.85 7.21 -10.13
C GLY A 322 -0.82 8.31 -10.33
N SER A 323 0.46 7.96 -10.52
CA SER A 323 1.55 8.90 -10.78
C SER A 323 2.72 8.17 -11.42
N SER A 324 3.60 8.89 -12.10
CA SER A 324 4.85 8.39 -12.69
C SER A 324 5.95 8.08 -11.64
N GLY A 325 5.69 8.26 -10.36
CA GLY A 325 6.60 7.95 -9.28
C GLY A 325 7.83 8.87 -9.25
N ASP A 326 9.02 8.29 -9.44
CA ASP A 326 10.31 9.01 -9.38
C ASP A 326 10.52 10.06 -10.50
N LEU A 327 9.70 10.06 -11.53
CA LEU A 327 9.70 11.09 -12.59
C LEU A 327 8.81 12.28 -12.25
N SER A 328 7.92 12.15 -11.27
CA SER A 328 6.96 13.18 -10.85
C SER A 328 7.49 14.04 -9.72
N GLU A 329 7.30 15.35 -9.81
CA GLU A 329 7.50 16.27 -8.69
C GLU A 329 6.38 16.17 -7.63
N ALA A 330 5.25 15.55 -8.00
CA ALA A 330 4.07 15.36 -7.16
C ALA A 330 3.72 13.87 -6.96
N ALA A 331 4.71 13.00 -6.77
CA ALA A 331 4.57 11.53 -6.73
C ALA A 331 3.54 11.00 -5.72
N GLN A 332 3.15 11.80 -4.73
CA GLN A 332 2.13 11.44 -3.73
C GLN A 332 0.69 11.79 -4.16
N VAL A 333 0.53 12.55 -5.24
CA VAL A 333 -0.79 12.91 -5.79
C VAL A 333 -1.31 11.73 -6.61
N ASP A 334 -2.54 11.32 -6.33
CA ASP A 334 -3.25 10.33 -7.13
C ASP A 334 -3.98 11.02 -8.29
N HIS A 335 -3.33 11.13 -9.44
CA HIS A 335 -3.90 11.78 -10.62
C HIS A 335 -5.06 10.98 -11.25
N ALA A 336 -5.21 9.70 -10.95
CA ALA A 336 -6.36 8.93 -11.41
C ALA A 336 -7.67 9.32 -10.67
N ARG A 337 -7.56 9.91 -9.47
CA ARG A 337 -8.68 10.38 -8.65
C ARG A 337 -8.70 11.90 -8.47
N SER A 338 -7.71 12.61 -8.95
CA SER A 338 -7.70 14.07 -8.97
C SER A 338 -8.66 14.60 -10.01
N LEU A 339 -9.38 15.69 -9.68
CA LEU A 339 -10.29 16.35 -10.60
C LEU A 339 -9.50 17.09 -11.69
N ARG A 340 -9.81 16.80 -12.94
CA ARG A 340 -9.22 17.40 -14.14
C ARG A 340 -10.30 17.70 -15.16
N GLN A 341 -10.12 18.75 -15.96
CA GLN A 341 -11.04 19.02 -17.06
C GLN A 341 -11.06 17.88 -18.07
N ALA A 342 -12.24 17.36 -18.33
CA ALA A 342 -12.41 16.21 -19.22
C ALA A 342 -12.04 16.52 -20.68
N GLY A 343 -12.12 17.79 -21.10
CA GLY A 343 -11.91 18.15 -22.49
C GLY A 343 -12.84 17.40 -23.44
N SER A 344 -12.41 17.16 -24.65
CA SER A 344 -13.19 16.47 -25.68
C SER A 344 -13.58 15.03 -25.35
N THR A 345 -13.13 14.47 -24.22
CA THR A 345 -13.51 13.10 -23.82
C THR A 345 -14.99 12.99 -23.42
N LEU A 346 -15.72 14.09 -23.18
CA LEU A 346 -17.15 14.05 -22.92
C LEU A 346 -18.00 14.00 -24.19
N LYS A 347 -17.47 14.30 -25.38
CA LYS A 347 -18.21 14.31 -26.63
C LYS A 347 -18.93 12.99 -26.96
N PRO A 348 -18.38 11.80 -26.72
CA PRO A 348 -19.11 10.54 -26.99
C PRO A 348 -20.46 10.45 -26.29
N PHE A 349 -20.54 10.89 -25.02
CA PHE A 349 -21.78 10.86 -24.25
C PHE A 349 -22.79 11.91 -24.75
N LEU A 350 -22.31 13.05 -25.24
CA LEU A 350 -23.13 14.07 -25.89
C LEU A 350 -23.78 13.54 -27.17
N TYR A 351 -22.98 12.89 -28.06
CA TYR A 351 -23.49 12.33 -29.31
C TYR A 351 -24.39 11.13 -29.05
N GLU A 352 -24.06 10.29 -28.08
CA GLU A 352 -24.89 9.16 -27.66
C GLU A 352 -26.29 9.64 -27.25
N LEU A 353 -26.37 10.62 -26.33
CA LEU A 353 -27.63 11.18 -25.87
C LEU A 353 -28.45 11.80 -27.02
N ALA A 354 -27.81 12.46 -27.98
CA ALA A 354 -28.49 13.03 -29.14
C ALA A 354 -29.04 11.95 -30.09
N ILE A 355 -28.32 10.84 -30.27
CA ILE A 355 -28.78 9.69 -31.07
C ILE A 355 -29.93 8.97 -30.35
N GLU A 356 -29.80 8.71 -29.06
CA GLU A 356 -30.85 8.14 -28.21
C GLU A 356 -32.16 8.93 -28.32
N LYS A 357 -32.07 10.27 -28.24
CA LYS A 357 -33.23 11.17 -28.40
C LYS A 357 -33.66 11.36 -29.86
N ARG A 358 -33.07 10.62 -30.80
CA ARG A 358 -33.38 10.65 -32.24
C ARG A 358 -33.23 12.01 -32.89
N LEU A 359 -32.38 12.88 -32.33
CA LEU A 359 -32.11 14.21 -32.88
C LEU A 359 -31.13 14.13 -34.06
N LEU A 360 -30.30 13.07 -34.11
CA LEU A 360 -29.35 12.83 -35.19
C LEU A 360 -29.04 11.33 -35.35
N THR A 361 -28.41 11.01 -36.48
CA THR A 361 -27.81 9.72 -36.80
C THR A 361 -26.32 9.90 -37.07
N ALA A 362 -25.57 8.82 -37.22
CA ALA A 362 -24.16 8.90 -37.63
C ALA A 362 -23.93 9.65 -38.97
N ALA A 363 -24.92 9.61 -39.87
CA ALA A 363 -24.87 10.26 -41.19
C ALA A 363 -25.40 11.71 -41.20
N SER A 364 -26.04 12.17 -40.12
CA SER A 364 -26.59 13.53 -40.04
C SER A 364 -25.49 14.54 -40.30
N LEU A 365 -25.78 15.53 -41.15
CA LEU A 365 -24.86 16.61 -41.48
C LEU A 365 -24.92 17.69 -40.41
N LEU A 366 -23.78 18.05 -39.86
CA LEU A 366 -23.57 19.12 -38.91
C LEU A 366 -22.76 20.23 -39.58
N GLN A 367 -23.14 21.46 -39.32
CA GLN A 367 -22.43 22.59 -39.91
C GLN A 367 -21.23 22.99 -39.03
N ASP A 368 -20.04 22.88 -39.58
CA ASP A 368 -18.82 23.39 -38.99
C ASP A 368 -18.49 24.78 -39.61
N SER A 369 -19.03 25.80 -39.01
CA SER A 369 -18.89 27.21 -39.42
C SER A 369 -18.93 28.10 -38.18
N PRO A 370 -18.49 29.38 -38.26
CA PRO A 370 -18.53 30.31 -37.13
C PRO A 370 -19.85 30.27 -36.37
N LEU A 371 -19.78 30.21 -35.06
CA LEU A 371 -20.94 30.12 -34.16
C LEU A 371 -20.82 31.13 -33.04
N ASN A 372 -21.87 31.94 -32.87
CA ASN A 372 -21.98 32.92 -31.81
C ASN A 372 -23.24 32.62 -31.01
N LEU A 373 -23.09 32.29 -29.74
CA LEU A 373 -24.18 31.91 -28.85
C LEU A 373 -24.34 32.99 -27.76
N PRO A 374 -25.49 33.66 -27.65
CA PRO A 374 -25.76 34.54 -26.52
C PRO A 374 -25.90 33.70 -25.24
N THR A 375 -25.24 34.12 -24.18
CA THR A 375 -25.34 33.55 -22.84
C THR A 375 -25.61 34.64 -21.82
N GLY A 376 -26.04 34.30 -20.62
CA GLY A 376 -26.27 35.29 -19.54
C GLY A 376 -25.04 36.14 -19.19
N ASN A 377 -23.84 35.65 -19.49
CA ASN A 377 -22.56 36.32 -19.21
C ASN A 377 -21.92 36.97 -20.46
N GLY A 378 -22.64 37.07 -21.57
CA GLY A 378 -22.12 37.61 -22.82
C GLY A 378 -22.17 36.63 -23.99
N LEU A 379 -21.33 36.87 -24.99
CA LEU A 379 -21.29 36.07 -26.22
C LEU A 379 -20.28 34.94 -26.10
N TYR A 380 -20.73 33.68 -26.22
CA TYR A 380 -19.85 32.51 -26.31
C TYR A 380 -19.51 32.20 -27.76
N ILE A 381 -18.22 32.26 -28.10
CA ILE A 381 -17.69 32.06 -29.45
C ILE A 381 -16.72 30.87 -29.45
N PRO A 382 -17.21 29.62 -29.65
CA PRO A 382 -16.35 28.45 -29.72
C PRO A 382 -15.50 28.43 -30.99
N GLN A 383 -14.33 27.83 -30.95
CA GLN A 383 -13.42 27.67 -32.09
C GLN A 383 -12.96 26.21 -32.21
N ASN A 384 -12.67 25.77 -33.45
CA ASN A 384 -11.92 24.56 -33.67
C ASN A 384 -10.44 24.74 -33.25
N TYR A 385 -9.74 23.65 -33.01
CA TYR A 385 -8.35 23.67 -32.54
C TYR A 385 -7.40 24.40 -33.51
N ASP A 386 -7.58 24.15 -34.82
CA ASP A 386 -6.82 24.74 -35.93
C ASP A 386 -7.38 26.10 -36.40
N LYS A 387 -8.49 26.57 -35.78
CA LYS A 387 -9.23 27.79 -36.14
C LYS A 387 -9.80 27.79 -37.57
N GLN A 388 -9.88 26.61 -38.21
CA GLN A 388 -10.46 26.44 -39.55
C GLN A 388 -11.85 25.81 -39.45
N PHE A 389 -12.65 25.97 -40.49
CA PHE A 389 -13.98 25.43 -40.64
C PHE A 389 -14.09 24.60 -41.92
N ILE A 390 -14.72 23.43 -41.81
CA ILE A 390 -14.79 22.45 -42.87
C ILE A 390 -16.11 22.59 -43.66
N GLY A 391 -17.09 23.29 -43.10
CA GLY A 391 -18.44 23.36 -43.67
C GLY A 391 -19.33 22.21 -43.19
N TRP A 392 -20.00 21.52 -44.11
CA TRP A 392 -20.87 20.41 -43.76
C TRP A 392 -20.07 19.12 -43.53
N VAL A 393 -20.22 18.51 -42.39
CA VAL A 393 -19.55 17.29 -41.96
C VAL A 393 -20.54 16.31 -41.33
N SER A 394 -20.39 15.00 -41.59
CA SER A 394 -21.22 14.00 -40.93
C SER A 394 -20.97 13.96 -39.42
N ALA A 395 -21.97 13.59 -38.64
CA ALA A 395 -21.82 13.40 -37.19
C ALA A 395 -20.70 12.39 -36.86
N ARG A 396 -20.56 11.32 -37.66
CA ARG A 396 -19.46 10.35 -37.58
C ARG A 396 -18.08 11.03 -37.67
N ASN A 397 -17.84 11.78 -38.72
CA ASN A 397 -16.55 12.45 -38.91
C ASN A 397 -16.33 13.56 -37.86
N ALA A 398 -17.37 14.29 -37.49
CA ALA A 398 -17.29 15.34 -36.47
C ALA A 398 -16.87 14.77 -35.10
N LEU A 399 -17.44 13.63 -34.67
CA LEU A 399 -17.08 12.99 -33.42
C LEU A 399 -15.70 12.33 -33.49
N ALA A 400 -15.44 11.54 -34.54
CA ALA A 400 -14.18 10.81 -34.69
C ALA A 400 -12.98 11.76 -34.81
N SER A 401 -13.13 12.85 -35.54
CA SER A 401 -12.12 13.91 -35.69
C SER A 401 -12.16 14.97 -34.55
N SER A 402 -13.04 14.78 -33.58
CA SER A 402 -13.12 15.65 -32.39
C SER A 402 -13.39 17.13 -32.65
N LEU A 403 -14.12 17.49 -33.73
CA LEU A 403 -14.43 18.88 -34.06
C LEU A 403 -15.23 19.54 -32.94
N ASN A 404 -14.96 20.83 -32.71
CA ASN A 404 -15.53 21.57 -31.57
C ASN A 404 -16.90 22.17 -31.92
N ILE A 405 -17.01 22.88 -33.04
CA ILE A 405 -18.23 23.58 -33.41
C ILE A 405 -19.41 22.61 -33.58
N PRO A 406 -19.27 21.48 -34.31
CA PRO A 406 -20.34 20.50 -34.41
C PRO A 406 -20.81 19.99 -33.04
N ALA A 407 -19.88 19.72 -32.10
CA ALA A 407 -20.24 19.29 -30.76
C ALA A 407 -21.06 20.33 -29.98
N VAL A 408 -20.65 21.61 -30.06
CA VAL A 408 -21.43 22.71 -29.44
C VAL A 408 -22.82 22.81 -30.06
N ARG A 409 -22.96 22.68 -31.39
CA ARG A 409 -24.27 22.65 -32.07
C ARG A 409 -25.15 21.48 -31.59
N VAL A 410 -24.57 20.30 -31.38
CA VAL A 410 -25.32 19.17 -30.80
C VAL A 410 -25.80 19.51 -29.39
N LEU A 411 -24.96 20.15 -28.56
CA LEU A 411 -25.38 20.55 -27.23
C LEU A 411 -26.48 21.64 -27.24
N THR A 412 -26.52 22.51 -28.25
CA THR A 412 -27.65 23.49 -28.38
C THR A 412 -28.98 22.79 -28.65
N LEU A 413 -29.00 21.60 -29.26
CA LEU A 413 -30.24 20.82 -29.48
C LEU A 413 -30.73 20.16 -28.20
N LEU A 414 -29.81 19.74 -27.31
CA LEU A 414 -30.10 18.99 -26.11
C LEU A 414 -30.32 19.85 -24.87
N GLY A 415 -29.63 20.98 -24.82
CA GLY A 415 -29.44 21.79 -23.62
C GLY A 415 -28.36 21.23 -22.66
N PRO A 416 -27.60 22.09 -21.97
CA PRO A 416 -26.53 21.67 -21.07
C PRO A 416 -27.02 20.80 -19.89
N ALA A 417 -28.23 21.07 -19.37
CA ALA A 417 -28.80 20.33 -18.23
C ALA A 417 -28.97 18.84 -18.53
N SER A 418 -29.47 18.48 -19.74
CA SER A 418 -29.66 17.08 -20.14
C SER A 418 -28.34 16.32 -20.18
N LEU A 419 -27.26 16.96 -20.60
CA LEU A 419 -25.93 16.33 -20.61
C LEU A 419 -25.37 16.18 -19.18
N VAL A 420 -25.54 17.16 -18.30
CA VAL A 420 -25.14 17.04 -16.89
C VAL A 420 -25.84 15.88 -16.21
N GLU A 421 -27.15 15.73 -16.42
CA GLU A 421 -27.95 14.63 -15.88
C GLU A 421 -27.40 13.27 -16.35
N ARG A 422 -27.21 13.08 -17.66
CA ARG A 422 -26.64 11.87 -18.23
C ARG A 422 -25.25 11.55 -17.65
N LEU A 423 -24.37 12.53 -17.53
CA LEU A 423 -23.03 12.33 -16.98
C LEU A 423 -23.09 11.92 -15.49
N ARG A 424 -24.03 12.48 -14.71
CA ARG A 424 -24.27 12.06 -13.31
C ARG A 424 -24.81 10.64 -13.23
N GLU A 425 -25.74 10.25 -14.10
CA GLU A 425 -26.24 8.89 -14.19
C GLU A 425 -25.11 7.87 -14.50
N LEU A 426 -24.12 8.27 -15.27
CA LEU A 426 -22.93 7.48 -15.57
C LEU A 426 -21.91 7.41 -14.42
N GLY A 427 -22.15 8.16 -13.33
CA GLY A 427 -21.32 8.15 -12.14
C GLY A 427 -20.22 9.22 -12.11
N LEU A 428 -20.26 10.21 -13.03
CA LEU A 428 -19.36 11.36 -12.94
C LEU A 428 -19.91 12.35 -11.91
N ASN A 429 -19.09 12.71 -10.93
CA ASN A 429 -19.50 13.58 -9.83
C ASN A 429 -19.44 15.07 -10.19
N LEU A 430 -20.31 15.53 -11.11
CA LEU A 430 -20.39 16.93 -11.48
C LEU A 430 -21.06 17.74 -10.37
N ARG A 431 -20.32 18.70 -9.80
CA ARG A 431 -20.76 19.51 -8.64
C ARG A 431 -21.75 20.61 -9.01
N GLN A 432 -21.70 21.12 -10.23
CA GLN A 432 -22.51 22.24 -10.72
C GLN A 432 -23.58 21.76 -11.69
N ASP A 433 -24.58 22.59 -11.94
CA ASP A 433 -25.67 22.34 -12.87
C ASP A 433 -25.33 22.71 -14.33
N GLY A 434 -26.29 22.49 -15.24
CA GLY A 434 -26.11 22.78 -16.65
C GLY A 434 -25.91 24.24 -16.96
N ASP A 435 -26.55 25.14 -16.21
CA ASP A 435 -26.45 26.58 -16.43
C ASP A 435 -25.07 27.13 -16.08
N PHE A 436 -24.45 26.55 -15.03
CA PHE A 436 -23.08 26.90 -14.67
C PHE A 436 -22.08 26.53 -15.78
N TYR A 437 -22.16 25.32 -16.31
CA TYR A 437 -21.25 24.86 -17.37
C TYR A 437 -21.56 25.47 -18.72
N GLY A 438 -22.82 25.77 -18.99
CA GLY A 438 -23.27 26.29 -20.26
C GLY A 438 -22.85 25.44 -21.46
N TYR A 439 -22.72 26.07 -22.62
CA TYR A 439 -22.34 25.37 -23.86
C TYR A 439 -20.87 24.90 -23.90
N SER A 440 -20.01 25.40 -23.01
CA SER A 440 -18.64 24.94 -22.89
C SER A 440 -18.54 23.48 -22.43
N LEU A 441 -19.60 22.92 -21.84
CA LEU A 441 -19.69 21.53 -21.46
C LEU A 441 -19.51 20.55 -22.64
N ALA A 442 -19.93 20.95 -23.86
CA ALA A 442 -19.66 20.18 -25.08
C ALA A 442 -18.15 19.96 -25.35
N LEU A 443 -17.32 20.86 -24.83
CA LEU A 443 -15.87 20.82 -24.95
C LEU A 443 -15.18 20.33 -23.69
N GLY A 444 -15.95 19.87 -22.70
CA GLY A 444 -15.47 19.23 -21.48
C GLY A 444 -14.91 20.20 -20.45
N SER A 445 -15.60 21.34 -20.23
CA SER A 445 -15.26 22.30 -19.17
C SER A 445 -15.49 21.76 -17.74
N ALA A 446 -16.17 20.61 -17.60
CA ALA A 446 -16.38 19.97 -16.30
C ALA A 446 -15.13 19.21 -15.84
N ASP A 447 -14.83 19.35 -14.54
CA ASP A 447 -13.79 18.57 -13.89
C ASP A 447 -14.33 17.21 -13.46
N VAL A 448 -13.61 16.15 -13.84
CA VAL A 448 -13.93 14.75 -13.55
C VAL A 448 -12.66 14.01 -13.12
N THR A 449 -12.79 12.86 -12.50
CA THR A 449 -11.63 11.96 -12.27
C THR A 449 -11.44 11.01 -13.45
N LEU A 450 -10.19 10.62 -13.71
CA LEU A 450 -9.89 9.61 -14.74
C LEU A 450 -10.59 8.29 -14.46
N LEU A 451 -10.70 7.90 -13.20
CA LEU A 451 -11.39 6.67 -12.78
C LEU A 451 -12.89 6.70 -13.13
N GLU A 452 -13.59 7.78 -12.79
CA GLU A 452 -15.02 7.95 -13.13
C GLU A 452 -15.21 7.99 -14.64
N LEU A 453 -14.39 8.73 -15.36
CA LEU A 453 -14.42 8.82 -16.80
C LEU A 453 -14.20 7.45 -17.47
N THR A 454 -13.19 6.69 -17.02
CA THR A 454 -12.93 5.33 -17.53
C THR A 454 -14.14 4.41 -17.30
N ASN A 455 -14.78 4.51 -16.13
CA ASN A 455 -15.96 3.72 -15.82
C ASN A 455 -17.19 4.14 -16.68
N ALA A 456 -17.34 5.41 -17.00
CA ALA A 456 -18.36 5.89 -17.94
C ALA A 456 -18.14 5.33 -19.36
N TYR A 457 -16.89 5.30 -19.84
CA TYR A 457 -16.55 4.64 -21.11
C TYR A 457 -16.82 3.14 -21.09
N ARG A 458 -16.65 2.49 -19.93
CA ARG A 458 -17.04 1.08 -19.78
C ARG A 458 -18.55 0.87 -19.96
N ALA A 459 -19.39 1.82 -19.52
CA ALA A 459 -20.82 1.76 -19.78
C ALA A 459 -21.12 1.84 -21.29
N LEU A 460 -20.42 2.68 -22.05
CA LEU A 460 -20.50 2.69 -23.52
C LEU A 460 -20.12 1.34 -24.13
N ALA A 461 -19.01 0.74 -23.67
CA ALA A 461 -18.53 -0.57 -24.15
C ALA A 461 -19.49 -1.71 -23.80
N ASN A 462 -20.30 -1.55 -22.76
CA ASN A 462 -21.36 -2.48 -22.33
C ASN A 462 -22.76 -2.08 -22.81
N LEU A 463 -22.85 -1.42 -23.96
CA LEU A 463 -24.11 -1.06 -24.60
C LEU A 463 -25.06 -0.31 -23.64
N GLY A 464 -24.52 0.67 -22.94
CA GLY A 464 -25.27 1.55 -22.05
C GLY A 464 -25.51 1.03 -20.64
N GLN A 465 -24.92 -0.10 -20.26
CA GLN A 465 -25.04 -0.69 -18.94
C GLN A 465 -23.95 -0.16 -18.00
N ALA A 466 -24.31 0.63 -17.02
CA ALA A 466 -23.41 1.12 -15.98
C ALA A 466 -23.33 0.15 -14.79
N GLN A 467 -22.18 0.08 -14.16
CA GLN A 467 -21.93 -0.75 -12.98
C GLN A 467 -20.80 -0.11 -12.16
N ALA A 468 -20.80 -0.27 -10.84
CA ALA A 468 -19.72 0.18 -9.99
C ALA A 468 -18.41 -0.58 -10.29
N VAL A 469 -17.28 0.08 -10.03
CA VAL A 469 -15.95 -0.51 -10.16
C VAL A 469 -15.72 -1.48 -9.00
N ASN A 470 -15.07 -2.61 -9.28
CA ASN A 470 -14.68 -3.61 -8.29
C ASN A 470 -13.15 -3.61 -8.10
N VAL A 471 -12.71 -3.53 -6.85
CA VAL A 471 -11.28 -3.48 -6.49
C VAL A 471 -10.81 -4.70 -5.69
N ARG A 472 -11.74 -5.56 -5.21
CA ARG A 472 -11.43 -6.72 -4.36
C ARG A 472 -12.02 -8.00 -4.94
N MET A 473 -11.29 -9.11 -4.79
CA MET A 473 -11.74 -10.43 -5.28
C MET A 473 -12.87 -11.04 -4.45
N ASP A 474 -12.97 -10.67 -3.17
CA ASP A 474 -13.99 -11.15 -2.23
C ASP A 474 -15.27 -10.29 -2.21
N GLN A 475 -15.30 -9.21 -2.99
CA GLN A 475 -16.46 -8.33 -3.10
C GLN A 475 -17.42 -8.84 -4.18
N SER A 476 -18.70 -8.91 -3.86
CA SER A 476 -19.73 -9.22 -4.86
C SER A 476 -19.82 -8.12 -5.90
N MET A 477 -19.95 -8.50 -7.17
CA MET A 477 -20.15 -7.55 -8.25
C MET A 477 -21.48 -6.82 -8.09
N ALA A 478 -21.47 -5.50 -8.24
CA ALA A 478 -22.68 -4.71 -8.33
C ALA A 478 -23.51 -5.11 -9.57
N ALA A 479 -24.82 -4.97 -9.50
CA ALA A 479 -25.68 -5.23 -10.66
C ALA A 479 -25.47 -4.17 -11.75
N PHE A 480 -25.63 -4.57 -13.00
CA PHE A 480 -25.70 -3.65 -14.12
C PHE A 480 -27.01 -2.82 -14.04
N ARG A 481 -26.89 -1.56 -14.37
CA ARG A 481 -28.00 -0.60 -14.44
C ARG A 481 -28.04 0.02 -15.83
N PRO A 482 -29.18 -0.08 -16.58
CA PRO A 482 -29.30 0.58 -17.87
C PRO A 482 -29.32 2.11 -17.69
N VAL A 483 -28.45 2.81 -18.40
CA VAL A 483 -28.30 4.27 -18.34
C VAL A 483 -28.43 4.89 -19.73
N MET A 484 -27.95 4.20 -20.76
CA MET A 484 -27.95 4.66 -22.15
C MET A 484 -28.68 3.65 -23.03
N ASP A 485 -29.20 4.11 -24.17
CA ASP A 485 -29.79 3.24 -25.19
C ASP A 485 -28.71 2.33 -25.81
N PRO A 486 -28.92 1.00 -25.87
CA PRO A 486 -27.96 0.07 -26.43
C PRO A 486 -27.58 0.35 -27.90
N GLY A 487 -28.56 0.77 -28.70
CA GLY A 487 -28.35 1.08 -30.12
C GLY A 487 -27.52 2.35 -30.31
N ALA A 488 -27.83 3.41 -29.54
CA ALA A 488 -27.07 4.65 -29.55
C ALA A 488 -25.62 4.43 -29.07
N SER A 489 -25.44 3.65 -28.00
CA SER A 489 -24.11 3.28 -27.47
C SER A 489 -23.29 2.51 -28.50
N TRP A 490 -23.91 1.54 -29.20
CA TRP A 490 -23.27 0.79 -30.27
C TRP A 490 -22.85 1.69 -31.43
N ILE A 491 -23.76 2.59 -31.90
CA ILE A 491 -23.48 3.53 -32.99
C ILE A 491 -22.28 4.44 -32.63
N VAL A 492 -22.24 4.97 -31.41
CA VAL A 492 -21.12 5.81 -30.96
C VAL A 492 -19.81 5.00 -30.89
N GLY A 493 -19.87 3.75 -30.39
CA GLY A 493 -18.72 2.84 -30.39
C GLY A 493 -18.18 2.59 -31.81
N ASP A 494 -19.08 2.38 -32.78
CA ASP A 494 -18.74 2.21 -34.21
C ASP A 494 -18.13 3.50 -34.80
N MET A 495 -18.73 4.67 -34.52
CA MET A 495 -18.16 5.97 -34.96
C MET A 495 -16.74 6.19 -34.42
N LEU A 496 -16.47 5.82 -33.16
CA LEU A 496 -15.16 5.96 -32.53
C LEU A 496 -14.14 4.90 -32.99
N SER A 497 -14.58 3.79 -33.54
CA SER A 497 -13.70 2.76 -34.10
C SER A 497 -13.27 3.05 -35.53
N ASP A 498 -13.97 3.95 -36.23
CA ASP A 498 -13.76 4.28 -37.63
C ASP A 498 -12.46 5.09 -37.83
N ARG A 499 -11.45 4.42 -38.39
CA ARG A 499 -10.13 5.04 -38.70
C ARG A 499 -10.22 6.09 -39.79
N GLN A 500 -11.07 5.87 -40.79
CA GLN A 500 -11.26 6.78 -41.91
C GLN A 500 -11.91 8.10 -41.43
N ALA A 501 -12.88 8.02 -40.56
CA ALA A 501 -13.56 9.19 -40.00
C ALA A 501 -12.62 10.09 -39.15
N ARG A 502 -11.48 9.57 -38.68
CA ARG A 502 -10.48 10.35 -37.90
C ARG A 502 -9.47 11.11 -38.73
N VAL A 503 -9.38 10.82 -40.03
CA VAL A 503 -8.30 11.35 -40.89
C VAL A 503 -8.22 12.86 -40.92
N LEU A 504 -9.36 13.56 -40.81
CA LEU A 504 -9.41 15.02 -40.86
C LEU A 504 -8.50 15.70 -39.83
N THR A 505 -8.41 15.13 -38.63
CA THR A 505 -7.61 15.73 -37.54
C THR A 505 -6.31 14.96 -37.28
N PHE A 506 -6.32 13.64 -37.43
CA PHE A 506 -5.20 12.79 -37.00
C PHE A 506 -4.37 12.19 -38.12
N GLY A 507 -4.77 12.42 -39.39
CA GLY A 507 -4.07 11.88 -40.57
C GLY A 507 -4.29 10.38 -40.77
N LEU A 508 -3.75 9.86 -41.85
CA LEU A 508 -3.84 8.43 -42.21
C LEU A 508 -2.92 7.55 -41.35
N ASP A 509 -1.73 8.03 -41.05
CA ASP A 509 -0.74 7.35 -40.22
C ASP A 509 -0.79 7.93 -38.79
N SER A 510 -1.71 7.40 -38.00
CA SER A 510 -1.99 7.87 -36.64
C SER A 510 -1.59 6.84 -35.60
N ALA A 511 -0.93 7.30 -34.53
CA ALA A 511 -0.65 6.48 -33.33
C ALA A 511 -1.92 5.90 -32.67
N LEU A 512 -3.12 6.44 -33.01
CA LEU A 512 -4.41 5.90 -32.57
C LEU A 512 -4.86 4.67 -33.37
N SER A 513 -4.11 4.25 -34.40
CA SER A 513 -4.39 3.05 -35.18
C SER A 513 -3.78 1.82 -34.50
N THR A 514 -4.61 0.92 -34.00
CA THR A 514 -4.21 -0.32 -33.34
C THR A 514 -4.31 -1.52 -34.28
N PRO A 515 -3.54 -2.60 -34.11
CA PRO A 515 -3.65 -3.82 -34.93
C PRO A 515 -4.90 -4.66 -34.61
N PHE A 516 -5.69 -4.27 -33.62
CA PHE A 516 -6.94 -4.90 -33.22
C PHE A 516 -8.08 -3.87 -33.24
N TRP A 517 -9.33 -4.34 -33.12
CA TRP A 517 -10.47 -3.44 -33.03
C TRP A 517 -10.38 -2.58 -31.76
N SER A 518 -10.54 -1.30 -31.91
CA SER A 518 -10.55 -0.34 -30.81
C SER A 518 -11.37 0.89 -31.14
N ALA A 519 -12.14 1.36 -30.20
CA ALA A 519 -12.82 2.65 -30.22
C ALA A 519 -12.00 3.63 -29.38
N VAL A 520 -11.59 4.76 -29.96
CA VAL A 520 -10.69 5.71 -29.29
C VAL A 520 -11.25 7.13 -29.29
N LYS A 521 -10.99 7.86 -28.21
CA LYS A 521 -11.31 9.27 -28.10
C LYS A 521 -10.18 10.03 -27.40
N THR A 522 -9.73 11.11 -27.99
CA THR A 522 -8.75 12.03 -27.42
C THR A 522 -9.45 13.17 -26.66
N GLY A 523 -8.77 13.72 -25.69
CA GLY A 523 -9.13 14.96 -25.00
C GLY A 523 -7.94 15.91 -24.89
N THR A 524 -8.22 17.19 -24.74
CA THR A 524 -7.25 18.21 -24.40
C THR A 524 -7.96 19.19 -23.49
N SER A 525 -7.39 19.44 -22.32
CA SER A 525 -7.94 20.43 -21.39
C SER A 525 -7.66 21.84 -21.88
N LYS A 526 -8.36 22.82 -21.29
CA LYS A 526 -8.05 24.22 -21.49
C LYS A 526 -6.59 24.48 -21.09
N ASP A 527 -5.90 25.26 -21.88
CA ASP A 527 -4.48 25.61 -21.70
C ASP A 527 -3.51 24.43 -21.84
N MET A 528 -3.96 23.30 -22.41
CA MET A 528 -3.14 22.11 -22.70
C MET A 528 -2.37 21.58 -21.48
N ARG A 529 -3.02 21.56 -20.32
CA ARG A 529 -2.40 21.08 -19.07
C ARG A 529 -2.60 19.58 -18.83
N ASP A 530 -3.59 18.99 -19.51
CA ASP A 530 -3.93 17.56 -19.44
C ASP A 530 -4.24 17.01 -20.84
#